data_884b07cfba33cbbfc4265d76ec34f715
#
_entry.id   884b07cfba33cbbfc4265d76ec34f715
#
_cell.length_a   1.000
_cell.length_b   1.000
_cell.length_c   1.000
_cell.angle_alpha   90.00
_cell.angle_beta   90.00
_cell.angle_gamma   90.00
#
_symmetry.space_group_name_H-M   'P 1'
#
loop_
_entity.id
_entity.type
_entity.pdbx_description
1 polymer ?
#
loop_
_entity_poly.entity_id
_entity_poly.type
_entity_poly.pdbx_seq_one_letter_code
_entity_poly.pdbx_strand_id
1 'polypeptide(L)'
;MDVSMHYFFVPNRITWENWEKFIVDANTTHTLPYLEYLPSATAAEKKFLDYLGVPPNNSSPAVTQNINALPLAAYQAIYNEYYRDQNLIPEVDYKLTDGNNIATAADLLQMRLRAWEHDYFTSALPFAQKGAAVDIPIGQVENDVPVRISNSLVDRTAWSAQAPYVSGPNTPNLFNAKQDLGSSTVDPQYLFVDGDEFDISATTINDLRRAFRLQEWLEKNARGGTRYIENILMHFGVKSSDKRLQRPEYITGVKTPVVISEVLNTTGLSDETPQGNMAGHAVAVTTGKYGTYFCEEHGYIIGIMSVMPKTAYQQGIPKTYLKNDPLDFFWPSFAHIGEQPVTQNELYAYTNNGPNTFGYVPRYAEYKFMSNRVAGDFRTTLAYWHLGRIFNVDPTLSQQFIECAPEDLERIFAVTDDPEGTDNLYCQVLHKIRAVRPMPKFGTPMF
;
A
#
# COMPACT_ATOMS: atom_id res chain seq x y z
N MET A 1 -7.18 11.31 -17.40
CA MET A 1 -5.77 11.36 -16.94
C MET A 1 -5.46 12.72 -16.38
N ASP A 2 -4.56 12.77 -15.43
CA ASP A 2 -4.02 14.01 -14.87
C ASP A 2 -2.49 13.94 -14.93
N VAL A 3 -1.87 15.04 -15.38
CA VAL A 3 -0.43 15.23 -15.28
C VAL A 3 -0.13 15.98 -14.00
N SER A 4 0.71 15.43 -13.14
CA SER A 4 1.17 16.07 -11.92
C SER A 4 2.68 16.23 -11.93
N MET A 5 3.14 17.36 -11.40
CA MET A 5 4.55 17.66 -11.24
C MET A 5 4.78 18.19 -9.83
N HIS A 6 5.71 17.57 -9.10
CA HIS A 6 6.04 17.91 -7.72
C HIS A 6 7.53 18.17 -7.59
N TYR A 7 7.91 19.15 -6.78
CA TYR A 7 9.30 19.49 -6.51
C TYR A 7 9.63 19.29 -5.04
N PHE A 8 10.78 18.66 -4.81
CA PHE A 8 11.26 18.32 -3.47
C PHE A 8 12.71 18.75 -3.31
N PHE A 9 13.07 19.12 -2.09
CA PHE A 9 14.47 19.27 -1.68
C PHE A 9 14.85 18.05 -0.82
N VAL A 10 16.01 17.47 -1.12
CA VAL A 10 16.54 16.31 -0.39
C VAL A 10 17.95 16.65 0.10
N PRO A 11 18.14 16.78 1.43
CA PRO A 11 19.47 16.98 2.01
C PRO A 11 20.38 15.77 1.80
N ASN A 12 21.64 15.99 1.45
CA ASN A 12 22.60 14.90 1.20
C ASN A 12 22.82 14.02 2.43
N ARG A 13 22.79 14.58 3.65
CA ARG A 13 22.94 13.81 4.90
C ARG A 13 21.85 12.77 5.15
N ILE A 14 20.68 12.93 4.50
CA ILE A 14 19.61 11.95 4.59
C ILE A 14 19.94 10.70 3.76
N THR A 15 20.61 10.87 2.63
CA THR A 15 20.96 9.81 1.71
C THR A 15 22.30 9.13 2.04
N TRP A 16 23.21 9.90 2.64
CA TRP A 16 24.55 9.42 2.99
C TRP A 16 24.97 9.92 4.38
N GLU A 17 25.15 9.02 5.32
CA GLU A 17 25.43 9.33 6.74
C GLU A 17 26.76 10.10 6.94
N ASN A 18 27.77 9.80 6.12
CA ASN A 18 29.10 10.44 6.24
C ASN A 18 29.21 11.80 5.55
N TRP A 19 28.08 12.33 5.01
CA TRP A 19 28.09 13.62 4.30
C TRP A 19 28.69 14.77 5.11
N GLU A 20 28.31 14.91 6.37
CA GLU A 20 28.80 16.00 7.23
C GLU A 20 30.30 15.91 7.45
N LYS A 21 30.82 14.72 7.75
CA LYS A 21 32.26 14.48 7.93
C LYS A 21 33.04 14.75 6.63
N PHE A 22 32.48 14.32 5.52
CA PHE A 22 33.09 14.51 4.20
C PHE A 22 33.24 16.00 3.83
N ILE A 23 32.19 16.81 4.03
CA ILE A 23 32.15 18.18 3.55
C ILE A 23 32.92 19.17 4.48
N VAL A 24 33.06 18.84 5.74
CA VAL A 24 33.69 19.71 6.75
C VAL A 24 35.19 19.40 6.91
N ASP A 25 35.61 18.17 6.77
CA ASP A 25 36.99 17.76 7.00
C ASP A 25 37.79 17.72 5.68
N ALA A 26 38.76 18.65 5.56
CA ALA A 26 39.64 18.72 4.38
C ALA A 26 40.54 17.47 4.24
N ASN A 27 40.79 16.73 5.31
CA ASN A 27 41.58 15.48 5.32
C ASN A 27 40.69 14.23 5.49
N THR A 28 39.43 14.32 5.06
CA THR A 28 38.48 13.23 5.20
C THR A 28 38.99 11.93 4.54
N THR A 29 38.77 10.82 5.23
CA THR A 29 39.00 9.48 4.66
C THR A 29 37.78 8.94 3.92
N HIS A 30 36.63 9.66 4.00
CA HIS A 30 35.40 9.28 3.35
C HIS A 30 35.43 9.60 1.86
N THR A 31 34.95 8.69 1.05
CA THR A 31 34.89 8.84 -0.41
C THR A 31 33.46 9.11 -0.86
N LEU A 32 33.27 10.11 -1.71
CA LEU A 32 31.96 10.45 -2.24
C LEU A 32 31.30 9.21 -2.87
N PRO A 33 30.04 8.91 -2.53
CA PRO A 33 29.30 7.80 -3.14
C PRO A 33 29.14 7.98 -4.64
N TYR A 34 29.51 6.97 -5.39
CA TYR A 34 29.34 6.93 -6.84
C TYR A 34 28.76 5.59 -7.29
N LEU A 35 28.27 5.57 -8.51
CA LEU A 35 27.82 4.40 -9.19
C LEU A 35 28.59 4.26 -10.52
N GLU A 36 29.03 3.05 -10.82
CA GLU A 36 29.59 2.73 -12.13
C GLU A 36 28.49 2.61 -13.16
N TYR A 37 28.49 3.50 -14.14
CA TYR A 37 27.54 3.47 -15.25
C TYR A 37 28.17 2.77 -16.45
N LEU A 38 27.70 1.59 -16.73
CA LEU A 38 28.20 0.71 -17.77
C LEU A 38 27.41 0.86 -19.08
N PRO A 39 28.03 0.66 -20.25
CA PRO A 39 27.31 0.57 -21.52
C PRO A 39 26.30 -0.58 -21.57
N SER A 40 26.53 -1.63 -20.76
CA SER A 40 25.65 -2.79 -20.62
C SER A 40 24.43 -2.56 -19.72
N ALA A 41 24.25 -1.36 -19.17
CA ALA A 41 23.04 -1.01 -18.44
C ALA A 41 21.80 -1.25 -19.30
N THR A 42 20.72 -1.68 -18.68
CA THR A 42 19.46 -1.96 -19.37
C THR A 42 18.85 -0.70 -20.00
N ALA A 43 17.96 -0.86 -20.98
CA ALA A 43 17.25 0.27 -21.59
C ALA A 43 16.50 1.11 -20.55
N ALA A 44 15.84 0.46 -19.58
CA ALA A 44 15.13 1.13 -18.50
C ALA A 44 16.06 1.96 -17.59
N GLU A 45 17.22 1.43 -17.22
CA GLU A 45 18.24 2.15 -16.43
C GLU A 45 18.79 3.35 -17.18
N LYS A 46 19.10 3.17 -18.48
CA LYS A 46 19.56 4.26 -19.36
C LYS A 46 18.50 5.35 -19.46
N LYS A 47 17.23 4.99 -19.64
CA LYS A 47 16.09 5.91 -19.74
C LYS A 47 15.88 6.69 -18.42
N PHE A 48 15.99 6.02 -17.28
CA PHE A 48 15.90 6.67 -15.98
C PHE A 48 17.02 7.71 -15.76
N LEU A 49 18.24 7.34 -16.10
CA LEU A 49 19.40 8.26 -16.00
C LEU A 49 19.28 9.44 -16.96
N ASP A 50 18.79 9.22 -18.17
CA ASP A 50 18.56 10.26 -19.17
C ASP A 50 17.55 11.31 -18.65
N TYR A 51 16.48 10.89 -17.99
CA TYR A 51 15.52 11.80 -17.35
C TYR A 51 16.11 12.61 -16.20
N LEU A 52 17.18 12.12 -15.58
CA LEU A 52 17.96 12.88 -14.57
C LEU A 52 19.04 13.75 -15.19
N GLY A 53 19.22 13.71 -16.51
CA GLY A 53 20.18 14.51 -17.25
C GLY A 53 21.54 13.82 -17.48
N VAL A 54 21.62 12.52 -17.24
CA VAL A 54 22.80 11.69 -17.58
C VAL A 54 22.52 10.97 -18.89
N PRO A 55 23.22 11.32 -19.98
CA PRO A 55 22.94 10.77 -21.30
C PRO A 55 23.20 9.24 -21.35
N PRO A 56 22.46 8.50 -22.21
CA PRO A 56 22.64 7.07 -22.37
C PRO A 56 24.09 6.69 -22.70
N ASN A 57 24.69 5.76 -21.95
CA ASN A 57 26.02 5.28 -22.22
C ASN A 57 25.97 4.19 -23.32
N ASN A 58 26.24 4.60 -24.55
CA ASN A 58 26.29 3.71 -25.73
C ASN A 58 27.73 3.64 -26.31
N SER A 59 28.75 3.85 -25.48
CA SER A 59 30.14 3.88 -25.93
C SER A 59 30.61 2.57 -26.53
N SER A 60 31.35 2.68 -27.64
CA SER A 60 32.05 1.57 -28.28
C SER A 60 33.42 2.05 -28.73
N PRO A 61 34.55 1.55 -28.17
CA PRO A 61 34.62 0.49 -27.14
C PRO A 61 33.97 0.91 -25.82
N ALA A 62 33.63 -0.09 -25.01
CA ALA A 62 32.95 0.12 -23.75
C ALA A 62 33.77 0.98 -22.79
N VAL A 63 33.18 2.06 -22.27
CA VAL A 63 33.77 2.96 -21.27
C VAL A 63 32.85 3.05 -20.05
N THR A 64 33.38 2.70 -18.89
CA THR A 64 32.68 2.89 -17.61
C THR A 64 32.76 4.36 -17.18
N GLN A 65 31.64 4.93 -16.78
CA GLN A 65 31.56 6.25 -16.21
C GLN A 65 31.20 6.16 -14.72
N ASN A 66 31.87 6.94 -13.89
CA ASN A 66 31.47 7.07 -12.48
C ASN A 66 30.55 8.27 -12.34
N ILE A 67 29.32 8.01 -11.94
CA ILE A 67 28.31 9.05 -11.69
C ILE A 67 28.06 9.20 -10.20
N ASN A 68 27.79 10.43 -9.76
CA ASN A 68 27.44 10.69 -8.38
C ASN A 68 26.12 10.00 -8.01
N ALA A 69 26.12 9.18 -6.96
CA ALA A 69 24.95 8.41 -6.54
C ALA A 69 23.93 9.21 -5.70
N LEU A 70 24.29 10.38 -5.17
CA LEU A 70 23.41 11.19 -4.31
C LEU A 70 22.08 11.59 -4.97
N PRO A 71 22.01 12.04 -6.25
CA PRO A 71 20.74 12.36 -6.90
C PRO A 71 19.84 11.13 -7.07
N LEU A 72 20.42 9.96 -7.31
CA LEU A 72 19.70 8.69 -7.46
C LEU A 72 19.05 8.29 -6.13
N ALA A 73 19.84 8.29 -5.06
CA ALA A 73 19.34 8.04 -3.70
C ALA A 73 18.29 9.07 -3.27
N ALA A 74 18.44 10.34 -3.67
CA ALA A 74 17.45 11.38 -3.38
C ALA A 74 16.10 11.09 -4.05
N TYR A 75 16.09 10.59 -5.30
CA TYR A 75 14.87 10.15 -5.96
C TYR A 75 14.19 8.99 -5.20
N GLN A 76 14.94 7.97 -4.81
CA GLN A 76 14.40 6.83 -4.07
C GLN A 76 13.88 7.24 -2.68
N ALA A 77 14.54 8.18 -2.01
CA ALA A 77 14.07 8.76 -0.75
C ALA A 77 12.70 9.45 -0.90
N ILE A 78 12.52 10.23 -1.99
CA ILE A 78 11.24 10.87 -2.30
C ILE A 78 10.16 9.81 -2.55
N TYR A 79 10.47 8.76 -3.32
CA TYR A 79 9.53 7.67 -3.57
C TYR A 79 9.06 7.02 -2.27
N ASN A 80 9.99 6.63 -1.40
CA ASN A 80 9.65 6.00 -0.12
C ASN A 80 8.71 6.86 0.73
N GLU A 81 8.96 8.19 0.77
CA GLU A 81 8.26 9.07 1.67
C GLU A 81 6.93 9.61 1.12
N TYR A 82 6.75 9.70 -0.21
CA TYR A 82 5.60 10.39 -0.80
C TYR A 82 4.77 9.55 -1.77
N TYR A 83 5.34 8.50 -2.37
CA TYR A 83 4.67 7.77 -3.46
C TYR A 83 4.44 6.29 -3.17
N ARG A 84 5.25 5.68 -2.31
CA ARG A 84 5.14 4.27 -1.97
C ARG A 84 3.94 4.01 -1.06
N ASP A 85 3.13 2.99 -1.35
CA ASP A 85 2.18 2.44 -0.39
C ASP A 85 2.94 1.65 0.69
N GLN A 86 2.76 2.03 1.95
CA GLN A 86 3.55 1.50 3.06
C GLN A 86 3.10 0.14 3.56
N ASN A 87 1.84 -0.22 3.31
CA ASN A 87 1.27 -1.47 3.79
C ASN A 87 1.52 -2.61 2.79
N LEU A 88 1.64 -2.29 1.49
CA LEU A 88 1.68 -3.27 0.41
C LEU A 88 3.02 -3.34 -0.32
N ILE A 89 3.85 -2.29 -0.22
CA ILE A 89 5.12 -2.19 -0.93
C ILE A 89 6.25 -2.09 0.08
N PRO A 90 7.29 -2.94 0.00
CA PRO A 90 8.44 -2.87 0.89
C PRO A 90 9.20 -1.55 0.73
N GLU A 91 9.92 -1.16 1.74
CA GLU A 91 10.80 0.00 1.69
C GLU A 91 11.99 -0.25 0.78
N VAL A 92 12.33 0.76 -0.04
CA VAL A 92 13.50 0.73 -0.92
C VAL A 92 14.73 1.14 -0.11
N ASP A 93 15.79 0.36 -0.18
CA ASP A 93 17.07 0.74 0.39
C ASP A 93 17.79 1.75 -0.52
N TYR A 94 17.83 2.99 -0.08
CA TYR A 94 18.48 4.09 -0.80
C TYR A 94 19.70 4.65 -0.06
N LYS A 95 20.06 4.07 1.08
CA LYS A 95 21.18 4.56 1.87
C LYS A 95 22.50 4.24 1.16
N LEU A 96 23.33 5.26 1.03
CA LEU A 96 24.60 5.15 0.36
C LEU A 96 25.74 4.85 1.32
N THR A 97 26.70 4.11 0.82
CA THR A 97 27.99 3.85 1.45
C THR A 97 29.12 4.61 0.75
N ASP A 98 30.27 4.73 1.41
CA ASP A 98 31.44 5.37 0.82
C ASP A 98 31.89 4.64 -0.46
N GLY A 99 32.22 5.40 -1.50
CA GLY A 99 32.73 4.87 -2.76
C GLY A 99 31.69 4.23 -3.66
N ASN A 100 31.98 3.08 -4.21
CA ASN A 100 31.14 2.42 -5.22
C ASN A 100 29.91 1.72 -4.64
N ASN A 101 28.74 2.12 -5.10
CA ASN A 101 27.46 1.58 -4.66
C ASN A 101 26.83 0.61 -5.69
N ILE A 102 27.64 -0.10 -6.45
CA ILE A 102 27.16 -1.04 -7.47
C ILE A 102 26.31 -2.18 -6.87
N ALA A 103 26.51 -2.55 -5.63
CA ALA A 103 25.75 -3.59 -4.96
C ALA A 103 24.24 -3.23 -4.80
N THR A 104 23.92 -1.93 -4.69
CA THR A 104 22.56 -1.41 -4.57
C THR A 104 22.06 -0.76 -5.87
N ALA A 105 22.80 -0.94 -6.97
CA ALA A 105 22.47 -0.34 -8.27
C ALA A 105 21.05 -0.68 -8.74
N ALA A 106 20.63 -1.91 -8.56
CA ALA A 106 19.30 -2.36 -8.97
C ALA A 106 18.17 -1.54 -8.32
N ASP A 107 18.32 -1.15 -7.05
CA ASP A 107 17.37 -0.31 -6.37
C ASP A 107 17.53 1.17 -6.75
N LEU A 108 18.76 1.66 -6.85
CA LEU A 108 19.05 3.06 -7.14
C LEU A 108 18.67 3.48 -8.55
N LEU A 109 18.82 2.58 -9.54
CA LEU A 109 18.56 2.85 -10.97
C LEU A 109 17.14 2.52 -11.42
N GLN A 110 16.29 2.03 -10.53
CA GLN A 110 14.92 1.70 -10.88
C GLN A 110 14.02 2.94 -10.85
N MET A 111 13.37 3.23 -11.99
CA MET A 111 12.23 4.15 -12.02
C MET A 111 11.02 3.46 -11.40
N ARG A 112 10.40 4.10 -10.41
CA ARG A 112 9.32 3.52 -9.62
C ARG A 112 7.94 3.85 -10.21
N LEU A 113 6.99 2.95 -10.00
CA LEU A 113 5.60 3.15 -10.35
C LEU A 113 4.87 3.88 -9.21
N ARG A 114 4.02 4.81 -9.58
CA ARG A 114 3.19 5.52 -8.61
C ARG A 114 1.94 4.72 -8.31
N ALA A 115 1.52 4.70 -7.04
CA ALA A 115 0.25 4.13 -6.64
C ALA A 115 -0.92 4.91 -7.24
N TRP A 116 -2.02 4.19 -7.54
CA TRP A 116 -3.29 4.81 -7.94
C TRP A 116 -3.79 5.82 -6.90
N GLU A 117 -4.54 6.81 -7.34
CA GLU A 117 -5.24 7.69 -6.41
C GLU A 117 -6.22 6.88 -5.56
N HIS A 118 -6.36 7.29 -4.29
CA HIS A 118 -7.22 6.59 -3.34
C HIS A 118 -8.69 6.66 -3.78
N ASP A 119 -9.29 5.48 -3.91
CA ASP A 119 -10.72 5.28 -4.10
C ASP A 119 -11.24 4.20 -3.14
N TYR A 120 -12.43 3.68 -3.36
CA TYR A 120 -13.05 2.65 -2.52
C TYR A 120 -12.21 1.37 -2.41
N PHE A 121 -11.54 0.94 -3.49
CA PHE A 121 -10.74 -0.27 -3.54
C PHE A 121 -9.27 -0.03 -3.25
N THR A 122 -8.70 1.03 -3.81
CA THR A 122 -7.28 1.34 -3.63
C THR A 122 -6.94 1.90 -2.25
N SER A 123 -7.94 2.37 -1.50
CA SER A 123 -7.79 2.76 -0.09
C SER A 123 -8.09 1.63 0.89
N ALA A 124 -8.47 0.43 0.39
CA ALA A 124 -8.71 -0.72 1.25
C ALA A 124 -7.41 -1.16 1.95
N LEU A 125 -7.55 -1.57 3.20
CA LEU A 125 -6.43 -2.06 3.99
C LEU A 125 -6.39 -3.59 3.97
N PRO A 126 -5.21 -4.21 4.03
CA PRO A 126 -5.09 -5.66 4.11
C PRO A 126 -5.52 -6.24 5.47
N PHE A 127 -5.80 -5.40 6.44
CA PHE A 127 -6.19 -5.75 7.81
C PHE A 127 -7.28 -4.81 8.33
N ALA A 128 -8.16 -5.32 9.18
CA ALA A 128 -9.18 -4.50 9.85
C ALA A 128 -8.58 -3.60 10.96
N GLN A 129 -7.49 -4.08 11.58
CA GLN A 129 -6.73 -3.36 12.61
C GLN A 129 -5.25 -3.66 12.48
N LYS A 130 -4.39 -2.76 12.95
CA LYS A 130 -2.94 -2.92 12.85
C LYS A 130 -2.40 -3.68 14.06
N GLY A 131 -2.35 -5.00 13.96
CA GLY A 131 -1.89 -5.91 15.00
C GLY A 131 -2.86 -7.08 15.23
N ALA A 132 -2.55 -7.93 16.20
CA ALA A 132 -3.40 -9.04 16.59
C ALA A 132 -4.75 -8.56 17.12
N ALA A 133 -5.78 -9.40 17.00
CA ALA A 133 -7.06 -9.15 17.65
C ALA A 133 -6.86 -9.01 19.17
N VAL A 134 -7.62 -8.10 19.77
CA VAL A 134 -7.59 -7.90 21.22
C VAL A 134 -8.64 -8.81 21.83
N ASP A 135 -8.19 -9.84 22.52
CA ASP A 135 -9.09 -10.74 23.24
C ASP A 135 -9.69 -10.02 24.45
N ILE A 136 -11.01 -10.17 24.60
CA ILE A 136 -11.65 -9.77 25.85
C ILE A 136 -11.30 -10.85 26.86
N PRO A 137 -10.62 -10.52 27.95
CA PRO A 137 -10.26 -11.52 28.95
C PRO A 137 -11.52 -11.93 29.75
N ILE A 138 -12.41 -12.68 29.09
CA ILE A 138 -13.48 -13.42 29.75
C ILE A 138 -12.84 -14.72 30.17
N GLY A 139 -12.82 -15.01 31.46
CA GLY A 139 -12.14 -16.18 32.00
C GLY A 139 -12.35 -17.42 31.16
N GLN A 140 -11.27 -17.94 30.64
CA GLN A 140 -11.27 -19.23 29.96
C GLN A 140 -11.05 -20.32 31.00
N VAL A 141 -11.71 -21.45 30.79
CA VAL A 141 -11.39 -22.66 31.55
C VAL A 141 -10.05 -23.15 31.00
N GLU A 142 -8.98 -22.96 31.76
CA GLU A 142 -7.60 -23.25 31.30
C GLU A 142 -7.32 -24.75 31.24
N ASN A 143 -8.13 -25.60 31.90
CA ASN A 143 -7.94 -27.06 31.94
C ASN A 143 -9.23 -27.79 31.59
N ASP A 144 -9.08 -29.00 31.06
CA ASP A 144 -10.17 -29.93 30.90
C ASP A 144 -10.79 -30.24 32.27
N VAL A 145 -12.03 -29.84 32.46
CA VAL A 145 -12.73 -30.08 33.74
C VAL A 145 -13.22 -31.55 33.77
N PRO A 146 -12.69 -32.35 34.64
CA PRO A 146 -13.07 -33.76 34.68
C PRO A 146 -14.53 -33.94 35.15
N VAL A 147 -15.27 -34.76 34.44
CA VAL A 147 -16.59 -35.21 34.92
C VAL A 147 -16.37 -36.29 35.95
N ARG A 148 -16.82 -36.07 37.14
CA ARG A 148 -16.67 -36.99 38.27
C ARG A 148 -17.97 -37.68 38.65
N ILE A 149 -17.85 -38.81 39.33
CA ILE A 149 -18.97 -39.58 39.82
C ILE A 149 -18.93 -39.62 41.33
N SER A 150 -20.04 -39.34 41.98
CA SER A 150 -20.22 -39.48 43.42
C SER A 150 -21.47 -40.28 43.72
N ASN A 151 -21.41 -41.06 44.79
CA ASN A 151 -22.56 -41.80 45.34
C ASN A 151 -23.38 -40.94 46.30
N SER A 152 -22.99 -39.70 46.55
CA SER A 152 -23.69 -38.76 47.42
C SER A 152 -23.88 -37.39 46.74
N LEU A 153 -25.10 -36.87 46.85
CA LEU A 153 -25.43 -35.50 46.39
C LEU A 153 -24.91 -34.42 47.36
N VAL A 154 -24.59 -34.78 48.58
CA VAL A 154 -24.25 -33.83 49.65
C VAL A 154 -22.74 -33.83 49.94
N ASP A 155 -22.10 -35.01 49.91
CA ASP A 155 -20.66 -35.16 50.16
C ASP A 155 -19.90 -35.38 48.86
N ARG A 156 -19.43 -34.34 48.27
CA ARG A 156 -18.67 -34.31 46.99
C ARG A 156 -17.16 -34.61 47.19
N THR A 157 -16.72 -34.82 48.42
CA THR A 157 -15.35 -35.11 48.73
C THR A 157 -15.01 -36.62 48.67
N ALA A 158 -16.00 -37.45 48.60
CA ALA A 158 -15.80 -38.90 48.49
C ALA A 158 -15.60 -39.30 47.00
N TRP A 159 -14.36 -39.37 46.64
CA TRP A 159 -13.93 -39.71 45.29
C TRP A 159 -13.80 -41.20 45.06
N SER A 160 -14.34 -41.69 43.98
CA SER A 160 -13.86 -42.94 43.38
C SER A 160 -13.02 -42.60 42.15
N ALA A 161 -11.75 -42.89 42.22
CA ALA A 161 -10.81 -42.66 41.10
C ALA A 161 -11.00 -43.64 39.95
N GLN A 162 -11.98 -44.50 40.01
CA GLN A 162 -12.33 -45.49 38.97
C GLN A 162 -13.53 -44.99 38.19
N ALA A 163 -13.29 -44.61 36.94
CA ALA A 163 -14.37 -44.48 35.97
C ALA A 163 -15.02 -45.89 35.83
N PRO A 164 -16.32 -46.02 36.01
CA PRO A 164 -17.00 -47.26 35.73
C PRO A 164 -17.01 -47.48 34.22
N TYR A 165 -16.09 -48.28 33.74
CA TYR A 165 -16.19 -48.76 32.37
C TYR A 165 -16.38 -50.27 32.37
N VAL A 166 -17.29 -50.72 31.55
CA VAL A 166 -17.47 -52.15 31.29
C VAL A 166 -16.63 -52.48 30.06
N SER A 167 -15.55 -53.19 30.27
CA SER A 167 -14.78 -53.73 29.15
C SER A 167 -15.33 -55.07 28.74
N GLY A 168 -15.95 -55.14 27.58
CA GLY A 168 -16.26 -56.37 26.87
C GLY A 168 -15.55 -56.40 25.52
N PRO A 169 -15.22 -57.57 24.99
CA PRO A 169 -14.35 -57.67 23.79
C PRO A 169 -14.93 -57.09 22.50
N ASN A 170 -16.12 -56.47 22.49
CA ASN A 170 -16.75 -55.90 21.30
C ASN A 170 -17.74 -54.77 21.58
N THR A 171 -17.63 -54.07 22.69
CA THR A 171 -18.47 -52.86 22.94
C THR A 171 -17.67 -51.59 22.83
N PRO A 172 -18.13 -50.58 22.08
CA PRO A 172 -17.55 -49.24 22.18
C PRO A 172 -17.76 -48.79 23.64
N ASN A 173 -16.79 -48.08 24.17
CA ASN A 173 -16.82 -47.50 25.52
C ASN A 173 -18.00 -46.52 25.63
N LEU A 174 -19.17 -47.07 25.95
CA LEU A 174 -20.35 -46.28 26.28
C LEU A 174 -20.35 -46.09 27.79
N PHE A 175 -20.27 -44.85 28.19
CA PHE A 175 -20.48 -44.44 29.56
C PHE A 175 -21.90 -44.85 29.99
N ASN A 176 -22.01 -45.84 30.84
CA ASN A 176 -23.30 -46.33 31.32
C ASN A 176 -23.50 -45.86 32.75
N ALA A 177 -24.28 -44.78 32.92
CA ALA A 177 -24.65 -44.22 34.22
C ALA A 177 -25.62 -45.16 35.00
N LYS A 178 -25.92 -46.33 34.42
CA LYS A 178 -26.82 -47.31 35.02
C LYS A 178 -26.09 -48.64 35.11
N GLN A 179 -25.46 -48.86 36.24
CA GLN A 179 -24.87 -50.15 36.46
C GLN A 179 -25.52 -50.89 37.63
N ASP A 180 -25.77 -52.09 37.25
CA ASP A 180 -25.87 -53.35 37.97
C ASP A 180 -27.13 -53.61 38.75
N LEU A 181 -27.93 -54.35 38.10
CA LEU A 181 -29.18 -54.91 38.60
C LEU A 181 -28.98 -56.22 39.42
N GLY A 182 -27.79 -56.38 39.99
CA GLY A 182 -27.46 -57.63 40.69
C GLY A 182 -27.34 -57.53 42.23
N SER A 183 -27.41 -56.36 42.82
CA SER A 183 -27.28 -56.13 44.24
C SER A 183 -28.44 -55.31 44.79
N SER A 184 -29.05 -55.72 45.86
CA SER A 184 -30.23 -55.08 46.45
C SER A 184 -29.97 -53.72 47.18
N THR A 185 -28.86 -53.14 46.98
CA THR A 185 -28.55 -51.79 47.50
C THR A 185 -27.76 -51.03 46.43
N VAL A 186 -28.49 -50.42 45.52
CA VAL A 186 -27.91 -49.56 44.49
C VAL A 186 -27.83 -48.15 45.06
N ASP A 187 -26.64 -47.72 45.43
CA ASP A 187 -26.39 -46.32 45.71
C ASP A 187 -26.51 -45.54 44.38
N PRO A 188 -27.33 -44.50 44.31
CA PRO A 188 -27.46 -43.70 43.10
C PRO A 188 -26.13 -42.99 42.81
N GLN A 189 -25.60 -43.18 41.61
CA GLN A 189 -24.40 -42.49 41.18
C GLN A 189 -24.80 -41.24 40.40
N TYR A 190 -24.20 -40.13 40.78
CA TYR A 190 -24.46 -38.84 40.18
C TYR A 190 -23.21 -38.36 39.45
N LEU A 191 -23.42 -37.90 38.22
CA LEU A 191 -22.40 -37.21 37.44
C LEU A 191 -22.42 -35.74 37.84
N PHE A 192 -21.26 -35.20 38.11
CA PHE A 192 -21.10 -33.75 38.36
C PHE A 192 -19.78 -33.24 37.83
N VAL A 193 -19.75 -31.97 37.52
CA VAL A 193 -18.56 -31.22 37.21
C VAL A 193 -18.18 -30.43 38.46
N ASP A 194 -16.95 -30.60 38.93
CA ASP A 194 -16.49 -29.93 40.15
C ASP A 194 -16.31 -28.42 39.83
N GLY A 195 -17.17 -27.60 40.42
CA GLY A 195 -17.13 -26.15 40.20
C GLY A 195 -15.91 -25.46 40.81
N ASP A 196 -15.25 -26.11 41.79
CA ASP A 196 -14.04 -25.57 42.41
C ASP A 196 -12.78 -25.74 41.53
N GLU A 197 -12.87 -26.57 40.46
CA GLU A 197 -11.82 -26.73 39.47
C GLU A 197 -12.00 -25.78 38.24
N PHE A 198 -13.04 -24.99 38.24
CA PHE A 198 -13.18 -23.88 37.29
C PHE A 198 -12.33 -22.70 37.76
N ASP A 199 -11.12 -22.64 37.29
CA ASP A 199 -10.31 -21.45 37.47
C ASP A 199 -10.73 -20.39 36.45
N ILE A 200 -11.73 -19.61 36.83
CA ILE A 200 -12.19 -18.44 36.06
C ILE A 200 -11.38 -17.27 36.58
N SER A 201 -10.33 -16.90 35.87
CA SER A 201 -9.60 -15.69 36.18
C SER A 201 -10.57 -14.50 36.12
N ALA A 202 -10.77 -13.86 37.25
CA ALA A 202 -11.69 -12.72 37.34
C ALA A 202 -11.13 -11.54 36.54
N THR A 203 -11.77 -11.24 35.43
CA THR A 203 -11.45 -10.05 34.62
C THR A 203 -11.89 -8.79 35.34
N THR A 204 -10.97 -7.86 35.54
CA THR A 204 -11.30 -6.58 36.13
C THR A 204 -11.92 -5.63 35.11
N ILE A 205 -12.74 -4.67 35.59
CA ILE A 205 -13.28 -3.60 34.73
C ILE A 205 -12.14 -2.81 34.07
N ASN A 206 -10.99 -2.72 34.71
CA ASN A 206 -9.84 -2.03 34.14
C ASN A 206 -9.23 -2.79 32.97
N ASP A 207 -9.18 -4.11 33.02
CA ASP A 207 -8.69 -4.94 31.91
C ASP A 207 -9.61 -4.82 30.69
N LEU A 208 -10.93 -4.81 30.92
CA LEU A 208 -11.91 -4.59 29.86
C LEU A 208 -11.76 -3.20 29.24
N ARG A 209 -11.62 -2.15 30.06
CA ARG A 209 -11.37 -0.79 29.57
C ARG A 209 -10.09 -0.69 28.76
N ARG A 210 -9.02 -1.34 29.21
CA ARG A 210 -7.75 -1.38 28.52
C ARG A 210 -7.87 -2.10 27.17
N ALA A 211 -8.59 -3.22 27.11
CA ALA A 211 -8.86 -3.95 25.88
C ALA A 211 -9.59 -3.08 24.85
N PHE A 212 -10.68 -2.38 25.25
CA PHE A 212 -11.39 -1.45 24.38
C PHE A 212 -10.52 -0.30 23.87
N ARG A 213 -9.70 0.31 24.75
CA ARG A 213 -8.82 1.40 24.34
C ARG A 213 -7.67 0.92 23.44
N LEU A 214 -7.17 -0.28 23.68
CA LEU A 214 -6.17 -0.87 22.80
C LEU A 214 -6.75 -1.17 21.42
N GLN A 215 -7.96 -1.73 21.35
CA GLN A 215 -8.65 -1.99 20.10
C GLN A 215 -8.85 -0.68 19.30
N GLU A 216 -9.39 0.37 19.96
CA GLU A 216 -9.57 1.69 19.35
C GLU A 216 -8.24 2.26 18.81
N TRP A 217 -7.14 2.09 19.54
CA TRP A 217 -5.82 2.54 19.14
C TRP A 217 -5.28 1.78 17.93
N LEU A 218 -5.47 0.45 17.88
CA LEU A 218 -5.06 -0.40 16.75
C LEU A 218 -5.84 -0.09 15.47
N GLU A 219 -7.13 0.12 15.57
CA GLU A 219 -7.99 0.53 14.44
C GLU A 219 -7.59 1.92 13.92
N LYS A 220 -7.35 2.85 14.83
CA LYS A 220 -6.91 4.19 14.49
C LYS A 220 -5.55 4.16 13.78
N ASN A 221 -4.60 3.35 14.27
CA ASN A 221 -3.29 3.16 13.61
C ASN A 221 -3.41 2.50 12.23
N ALA A 222 -4.38 1.63 12.02
CA ALA A 222 -4.64 1.04 10.73
C ALA A 222 -5.08 2.09 9.71
N ARG A 223 -5.98 2.97 10.10
CA ARG A 223 -6.59 3.98 9.22
C ARG A 223 -5.74 5.21 9.00
N GLY A 224 -4.98 5.62 9.98
CA GLY A 224 -4.24 6.89 9.97
C GLY A 224 -2.95 6.88 9.17
N GLY A 225 -2.50 5.73 8.71
CA GLY A 225 -1.24 5.57 8.01
C GLY A 225 -0.09 5.07 8.89
N THR A 226 0.97 4.62 8.23
CA THR A 226 2.09 3.91 8.89
C THR A 226 3.28 4.83 9.17
N ARG A 227 3.38 5.97 8.47
CA ARG A 227 4.49 6.91 8.67
C ARG A 227 4.39 7.65 10.00
N TYR A 228 5.52 7.94 10.60
CA TYR A 228 5.56 8.64 11.88
C TYR A 228 4.86 10.01 11.84
N ILE A 229 5.00 10.76 10.73
CA ILE A 229 4.30 12.03 10.54
C ILE A 229 2.78 11.87 10.51
N GLU A 230 2.27 10.80 9.90
CA GLU A 230 0.85 10.46 9.84
C GLU A 230 0.33 10.06 11.22
N ASN A 231 1.11 9.27 11.94
CA ASN A 231 0.80 8.83 13.30
C ASN A 231 0.72 10.03 14.28
N ILE A 232 1.69 10.96 14.23
CA ILE A 232 1.66 12.19 15.02
C ILE A 232 0.41 13.02 14.70
N LEU A 233 0.14 13.20 13.40
CA LEU A 233 -1.02 13.99 12.98
C LEU A 233 -2.33 13.37 13.45
N MET A 234 -2.46 12.07 13.35
CA MET A 234 -3.68 11.34 13.70
C MET A 234 -3.94 11.31 15.20
N HIS A 235 -2.92 11.08 16.02
CA HIS A 235 -3.08 10.97 17.48
C HIS A 235 -3.09 12.31 18.20
N PHE A 236 -2.28 13.26 17.73
CA PHE A 236 -2.03 14.52 18.44
C PHE A 236 -2.53 15.75 17.66
N GLY A 237 -2.97 15.59 16.40
CA GLY A 237 -3.43 16.71 15.58
C GLY A 237 -2.31 17.65 15.15
N VAL A 238 -1.04 17.27 15.32
CA VAL A 238 0.13 18.09 15.03
C VAL A 238 0.76 17.68 13.71
N LYS A 239 0.96 18.64 12.81
CA LYS A 239 1.73 18.43 11.58
C LYS A 239 3.18 18.79 11.84
N SER A 240 4.04 17.80 12.00
CA SER A 240 5.48 18.02 12.12
C SER A 240 6.10 18.44 10.79
N SER A 241 7.17 19.22 10.82
CA SER A 241 7.87 19.62 9.59
C SER A 241 8.72 18.47 9.03
N ASP A 242 8.82 18.37 7.71
CA ASP A 242 9.62 17.36 7.02
C ASP A 242 11.09 17.43 7.43
N LYS A 243 11.62 18.64 7.57
CA LYS A 243 12.97 18.89 8.03
C LYS A 243 13.27 18.29 9.40
N ARG A 244 12.37 18.45 10.37
CA ARG A 244 12.52 17.87 11.72
C ARG A 244 12.52 16.34 11.69
N LEU A 245 11.72 15.76 10.81
CA LEU A 245 11.59 14.30 10.69
C LEU A 245 12.62 13.67 9.74
N GLN A 246 13.61 14.44 9.27
CA GLN A 246 14.70 13.95 8.42
C GLN A 246 14.19 13.27 7.15
N ARG A 247 13.25 13.89 6.48
CA ARG A 247 12.66 13.42 5.23
C ARG A 247 12.77 14.45 4.12
N PRO A 248 12.63 14.09 2.84
CA PRO A 248 12.58 15.06 1.74
C PRO A 248 11.52 16.12 1.98
N GLU A 249 11.85 17.37 1.68
CA GLU A 249 10.95 18.51 1.91
C GLU A 249 10.19 18.85 0.64
N TYR A 250 8.85 18.89 0.73
CA TYR A 250 8.00 19.27 -0.39
C TYR A 250 8.01 20.79 -0.59
N ILE A 251 8.32 21.23 -1.81
CA ILE A 251 8.39 22.66 -2.16
C ILE A 251 7.09 23.14 -2.79
N THR A 252 6.73 22.57 -3.92
CA THR A 252 5.54 22.96 -4.70
C THR A 252 5.14 21.86 -5.66
N GLY A 253 3.91 21.96 -6.18
CA GLY A 253 3.44 21.07 -7.21
C GLY A 253 2.23 21.62 -7.94
N VAL A 254 1.99 21.06 -9.10
CA VAL A 254 0.85 21.36 -9.96
C VAL A 254 0.24 20.07 -10.48
N LYS A 255 -1.08 20.07 -10.65
CA LYS A 255 -1.84 19.00 -11.25
C LYS A 255 -2.75 19.58 -12.33
N THR A 256 -2.72 19.00 -13.53
CA THR A 256 -3.46 19.49 -14.69
C THR A 256 -4.15 18.31 -15.39
N PRO A 257 -5.42 18.40 -15.73
CA PRO A 257 -6.09 17.37 -16.49
C PRO A 257 -5.57 17.35 -17.94
N VAL A 258 -5.57 16.15 -18.50
CA VAL A 258 -5.31 15.94 -19.93
C VAL A 258 -6.63 16.15 -20.69
N VAL A 259 -6.60 17.01 -21.70
CA VAL A 259 -7.75 17.27 -22.59
C VAL A 259 -7.58 16.43 -23.83
N ILE A 260 -8.57 15.59 -24.10
CA ILE A 260 -8.62 14.73 -25.28
C ILE A 260 -9.49 15.41 -26.32
N SER A 261 -8.96 15.60 -27.51
CA SER A 261 -9.68 16.16 -28.66
C SER A 261 -9.84 15.09 -29.74
N GLU A 262 -10.98 15.07 -30.41
CA GLU A 262 -11.18 14.23 -31.57
C GLU A 262 -10.53 14.83 -32.81
N VAL A 263 -9.99 13.97 -33.65
CA VAL A 263 -9.49 14.32 -35.00
C VAL A 263 -10.18 13.41 -36.01
N LEU A 264 -10.86 14.02 -36.94
CA LEU A 264 -11.51 13.27 -38.01
C LEU A 264 -10.59 13.17 -39.24
N ASN A 265 -10.51 11.99 -39.82
CA ASN A 265 -9.81 11.81 -41.09
C ASN A 265 -10.61 12.48 -42.21
N THR A 266 -10.06 13.55 -42.81
CA THR A 266 -10.68 14.30 -43.89
C THR A 266 -10.08 13.98 -45.29
N THR A 267 -9.05 13.13 -45.36
CA THR A 267 -8.23 12.98 -46.59
C THR A 267 -8.04 11.55 -47.07
N GLY A 268 -8.80 10.58 -46.61
CA GLY A 268 -8.56 9.18 -46.99
C GLY A 268 -9.72 8.52 -47.69
N LEU A 269 -9.47 7.84 -48.79
CA LEU A 269 -10.36 6.89 -49.46
C LEU A 269 -9.76 5.46 -49.48
N SER A 270 -8.85 5.15 -48.57
CA SER A 270 -8.31 3.79 -48.41
C SER A 270 -9.21 2.96 -47.51
N ASP A 271 -9.34 1.67 -47.80
CA ASP A 271 -10.11 0.72 -46.97
C ASP A 271 -9.60 0.65 -45.52
N GLU A 272 -8.32 0.97 -45.31
CA GLU A 272 -7.69 0.98 -43.97
C GLU A 272 -7.99 2.25 -43.17
N THR A 273 -8.19 3.39 -43.83
CA THR A 273 -8.46 4.67 -43.19
C THR A 273 -9.55 5.43 -43.91
N PRO A 274 -10.82 5.01 -43.82
CA PRO A 274 -11.92 5.66 -44.51
C PRO A 274 -12.12 7.11 -44.05
N GLN A 275 -12.67 7.96 -44.91
CA GLN A 275 -13.04 9.32 -44.59
C GLN A 275 -14.04 9.34 -43.43
N GLY A 276 -13.81 10.19 -42.43
CA GLY A 276 -14.60 10.24 -41.20
C GLY A 276 -14.17 9.27 -40.13
N ASN A 277 -13.09 8.48 -40.35
CA ASN A 277 -12.52 7.66 -39.31
C ASN A 277 -12.06 8.55 -38.14
N MET A 278 -12.46 8.19 -36.95
CA MET A 278 -12.24 8.98 -35.74
C MET A 278 -10.95 8.57 -35.06
N ALA A 279 -10.06 9.53 -34.82
CA ALA A 279 -8.88 9.38 -33.97
C ALA A 279 -8.93 10.42 -32.87
N GLY A 280 -8.05 10.29 -31.87
CA GLY A 280 -7.94 11.27 -30.80
C GLY A 280 -6.48 11.70 -30.60
N HIS A 281 -6.28 12.93 -30.19
CA HIS A 281 -5.02 13.36 -29.61
C HIS A 281 -5.27 14.03 -28.26
N ALA A 282 -4.30 13.97 -27.40
CA ALA A 282 -4.43 14.49 -26.06
C ALA A 282 -3.32 15.51 -25.76
N VAL A 283 -3.71 16.60 -25.13
CA VAL A 283 -2.79 17.68 -24.76
C VAL A 283 -3.03 18.09 -23.31
N ALA A 284 -1.97 18.30 -22.57
CA ALA A 284 -2.00 18.96 -21.27
C ALA A 284 -1.07 20.16 -21.29
N VAL A 285 -1.60 21.34 -21.03
CA VAL A 285 -0.82 22.57 -20.92
C VAL A 285 -0.95 23.11 -19.51
N THR A 286 0.16 23.24 -18.84
CA THR A 286 0.22 23.71 -17.45
C THR A 286 0.99 25.02 -17.40
N THR A 287 0.39 26.06 -16.84
CA THR A 287 1.11 27.22 -16.32
C THR A 287 1.66 26.87 -14.95
N GLY A 288 2.99 26.85 -14.84
CA GLY A 288 3.67 26.43 -13.61
C GLY A 288 3.26 27.26 -12.39
N LYS A 289 3.18 26.60 -11.25
CA LYS A 289 2.98 27.28 -9.97
C LYS A 289 4.33 27.75 -9.46
N TYR A 290 4.39 29.03 -9.05
CA TYR A 290 5.58 29.58 -8.42
C TYR A 290 5.77 28.98 -7.02
N GLY A 291 6.98 28.52 -6.74
CA GLY A 291 7.40 28.03 -5.42
C GLY A 291 8.68 28.71 -5.00
N THR A 292 8.84 28.98 -3.71
CA THR A 292 10.07 29.48 -3.10
C THR A 292 10.56 28.53 -2.05
N TYR A 293 11.86 28.32 -2.00
CA TYR A 293 12.50 27.47 -1.01
C TYR A 293 13.83 28.08 -0.60
N PHE A 294 14.13 28.05 0.70
CA PHE A 294 15.43 28.48 1.24
C PHE A 294 16.25 27.25 1.61
N CYS A 295 17.31 26.98 0.84
CA CYS A 295 18.22 25.87 1.09
C CYS A 295 19.17 26.23 2.24
N GLU A 296 19.03 25.60 3.38
CA GLU A 296 19.86 25.80 4.57
C GLU A 296 21.09 24.90 4.59
N GLU A 297 21.08 23.84 3.80
CA GLU A 297 22.12 22.83 3.74
C GLU A 297 22.33 22.32 2.30
N HIS A 298 23.37 21.52 2.09
CA HIS A 298 23.63 20.91 0.79
C HIS A 298 22.62 19.81 0.47
N GLY A 299 22.13 19.78 -0.76
CA GLY A 299 21.15 18.80 -1.23
C GLY A 299 20.79 19.03 -2.68
N TYR A 300 19.79 18.26 -3.13
CA TYR A 300 19.28 18.31 -4.49
C TYR A 300 17.81 18.71 -4.50
N ILE A 301 17.45 19.57 -5.46
CA ILE A 301 16.05 19.81 -5.81
C ILE A 301 15.72 18.90 -6.97
N ILE A 302 14.73 18.03 -6.78
CA ILE A 302 14.28 17.05 -7.77
C ILE A 302 12.83 17.32 -8.11
N GLY A 303 12.53 17.40 -9.41
CA GLY A 303 11.17 17.44 -9.95
C GLY A 303 10.73 16.04 -10.36
N ILE A 304 9.55 15.62 -9.90
CA ILE A 304 8.94 14.35 -10.28
C ILE A 304 7.65 14.63 -11.03
N MET A 305 7.59 14.12 -12.26
CA MET A 305 6.40 14.17 -13.10
C MET A 305 5.73 12.77 -13.09
N SER A 306 4.41 12.75 -13.05
CA SER A 306 3.63 11.53 -13.24
C SER A 306 2.35 11.81 -14.01
N VAL A 307 1.97 10.88 -14.88
CA VAL A 307 0.72 10.89 -15.62
C VAL A 307 -0.14 9.76 -15.09
N MET A 308 -1.27 10.10 -14.49
CA MET A 308 -2.11 9.14 -13.79
C MET A 308 -3.52 9.14 -14.37
N PRO A 309 -4.09 7.96 -14.70
CA PRO A 309 -5.49 7.85 -15.07
C PRO A 309 -6.37 7.98 -13.82
N LYS A 310 -7.65 8.25 -14.02
CA LYS A 310 -8.66 8.12 -12.98
C LYS A 310 -9.22 6.70 -13.01
N THR A 311 -9.34 6.11 -11.83
CA THR A 311 -9.87 4.75 -11.70
C THR A 311 -11.34 4.68 -12.15
N ALA A 312 -11.67 3.59 -12.83
CA ALA A 312 -13.04 3.16 -13.12
C ALA A 312 -13.05 1.62 -13.12
N TYR A 313 -14.18 1.04 -12.74
CA TYR A 313 -14.33 -0.40 -12.62
C TYR A 313 -15.53 -0.89 -13.40
N GLN A 314 -15.44 -2.06 -14.01
CA GLN A 314 -16.51 -2.56 -14.88
C GLN A 314 -16.92 -4.01 -14.63
N GLN A 315 -16.22 -4.74 -13.78
CA GLN A 315 -16.37 -6.18 -13.63
C GLN A 315 -16.96 -6.59 -12.27
N GLY A 316 -17.14 -5.64 -11.36
CA GLY A 316 -17.69 -5.86 -10.04
C GLY A 316 -19.19 -5.56 -9.92
N ILE A 317 -19.79 -6.10 -8.87
CA ILE A 317 -21.18 -5.83 -8.49
C ILE A 317 -21.16 -4.79 -7.37
N PRO A 318 -21.79 -3.62 -7.54
CA PRO A 318 -21.85 -2.63 -6.47
C PRO A 318 -22.43 -3.21 -5.18
N LYS A 319 -21.85 -2.89 -4.04
CA LYS A 319 -22.27 -3.40 -2.72
C LYS A 319 -23.76 -3.26 -2.45
N THR A 320 -24.41 -2.25 -3.03
CA THR A 320 -25.85 -2.03 -2.90
C THR A 320 -26.68 -3.24 -3.34
N TYR A 321 -26.19 -4.00 -4.33
CA TYR A 321 -26.88 -5.19 -4.85
C TYR A 321 -26.46 -6.49 -4.12
N LEU A 322 -25.47 -6.40 -3.24
CA LEU A 322 -24.96 -7.54 -2.44
C LEU A 322 -25.50 -7.54 -1.01
N LYS A 323 -26.34 -6.57 -0.66
CA LYS A 323 -26.95 -6.46 0.68
C LYS A 323 -28.10 -7.44 0.84
N ASN A 324 -27.99 -8.30 1.85
CA ASN A 324 -28.97 -9.34 2.14
C ASN A 324 -29.53 -9.29 3.57
N ASP A 325 -28.85 -8.58 4.48
CA ASP A 325 -29.22 -8.48 5.90
C ASP A 325 -29.66 -7.04 6.24
N PRO A 326 -30.62 -6.86 7.16
CA PRO A 326 -30.97 -5.52 7.66
C PRO A 326 -29.78 -4.72 8.19
N LEU A 327 -28.75 -5.36 8.74
CA LEU A 327 -27.52 -4.73 9.24
C LEU A 327 -26.57 -4.27 8.14
N ASP A 328 -26.78 -4.70 6.91
CA ASP A 328 -26.03 -4.20 5.75
C ASP A 328 -26.45 -2.79 5.34
N PHE A 329 -27.65 -2.36 5.76
CA PHE A 329 -28.12 -1.00 5.55
C PHE A 329 -27.61 -0.07 6.64
N PHE A 330 -27.62 1.22 6.34
CA PHE A 330 -27.07 2.22 7.25
C PHE A 330 -27.91 2.35 8.53
N TRP A 331 -27.23 2.20 9.67
CA TRP A 331 -27.75 2.49 11.00
C TRP A 331 -26.77 3.38 11.77
N PRO A 332 -27.19 4.54 12.31
CA PRO A 332 -26.31 5.43 13.04
C PRO A 332 -25.56 4.75 14.19
N SER A 333 -26.21 3.83 14.90
CA SER A 333 -25.62 3.10 16.02
C SER A 333 -24.46 2.19 15.63
N PHE A 334 -24.39 1.73 14.36
CA PHE A 334 -23.30 0.89 13.85
C PHE A 334 -22.26 1.64 13.03
N ALA A 335 -22.36 2.98 12.96
CA ALA A 335 -21.42 3.77 12.15
C ALA A 335 -19.97 3.79 12.70
N HIS A 336 -19.80 3.42 13.95
CA HIS A 336 -18.51 3.47 14.66
C HIS A 336 -18.02 2.10 15.15
N ILE A 337 -18.46 1.01 14.52
CA ILE A 337 -18.05 -0.35 14.94
C ILE A 337 -16.74 -0.84 14.28
N GLY A 338 -16.01 0.04 13.62
CA GLY A 338 -14.73 -0.31 12.99
C GLY A 338 -14.80 -0.47 11.48
N GLU A 339 -13.95 -1.35 10.94
CA GLU A 339 -13.82 -1.60 9.51
C GLU A 339 -14.78 -2.71 9.04
N GLN A 340 -15.21 -2.60 7.78
CA GLN A 340 -15.98 -3.65 7.12
C GLN A 340 -15.18 -4.27 5.98
N PRO A 341 -15.38 -5.56 5.68
CA PRO A 341 -14.77 -6.20 4.53
C PRO A 341 -15.38 -5.67 3.23
N VAL A 342 -14.50 -5.48 2.25
CA VAL A 342 -14.85 -5.39 0.83
C VAL A 342 -14.75 -6.80 0.27
N THR A 343 -15.81 -7.29 -0.35
CA THR A 343 -15.83 -8.62 -0.92
C THR A 343 -15.28 -8.62 -2.33
N GLN A 344 -14.73 -9.74 -2.77
CA GLN A 344 -14.17 -9.91 -4.10
C GLN A 344 -15.21 -9.62 -5.20
N ASN A 345 -16.48 -9.98 -5.00
CA ASN A 345 -17.58 -9.69 -5.90
C ASN A 345 -17.77 -8.20 -6.20
N GLU A 346 -17.40 -7.32 -5.28
CA GLU A 346 -17.53 -5.88 -5.48
C GLU A 346 -16.56 -5.36 -6.55
N LEU A 347 -15.43 -6.08 -6.75
CA LEU A 347 -14.38 -5.72 -7.71
C LEU A 347 -14.39 -6.59 -8.96
N TYR A 348 -14.56 -7.91 -8.79
CA TYR A 348 -14.53 -8.90 -9.86
C TYR A 348 -15.53 -10.01 -9.60
N ALA A 349 -16.64 -10.02 -10.37
CA ALA A 349 -17.78 -10.92 -10.14
C ALA A 349 -17.71 -12.22 -10.96
N TYR A 350 -16.64 -12.43 -11.73
CA TYR A 350 -16.50 -13.62 -12.61
C TYR A 350 -15.67 -14.73 -11.96
N THR A 351 -15.72 -14.82 -10.65
CA THR A 351 -14.98 -15.80 -9.85
C THR A 351 -15.88 -16.54 -8.88
N ASN A 352 -15.47 -17.76 -8.52
CA ASN A 352 -16.09 -18.51 -7.41
C ASN A 352 -15.67 -18.02 -6.03
N ASN A 353 -14.68 -17.12 -5.95
CA ASN A 353 -14.15 -16.54 -4.71
C ASN A 353 -14.95 -15.33 -4.23
N GLY A 354 -16.11 -15.07 -4.81
CA GLY A 354 -16.91 -13.87 -4.61
C GLY A 354 -17.12 -13.43 -3.15
N PRO A 355 -17.41 -14.33 -2.20
CA PRO A 355 -17.59 -13.98 -0.79
C PRO A 355 -16.29 -13.66 -0.05
N ASN A 356 -15.12 -14.00 -0.62
CA ASN A 356 -13.84 -13.77 0.04
C ASN A 356 -13.58 -12.27 0.24
N THR A 357 -12.83 -11.96 1.29
CA THR A 357 -12.44 -10.58 1.60
C THR A 357 -11.30 -10.14 0.70
N PHE A 358 -11.50 -9.06 -0.03
CA PHE A 358 -10.47 -8.36 -0.79
C PHE A 358 -9.62 -7.45 0.11
N GLY A 359 -10.25 -6.72 0.99
CA GLY A 359 -9.63 -5.78 1.92
C GLY A 359 -10.65 -5.18 2.88
N TYR A 360 -10.24 -4.22 3.67
CA TYR A 360 -11.09 -3.59 4.68
C TYR A 360 -11.20 -2.09 4.46
N VAL A 361 -12.42 -1.56 4.61
CA VAL A 361 -12.74 -0.13 4.49
C VAL A 361 -13.58 0.29 5.69
N PRO A 362 -13.66 1.59 6.00
CA PRO A 362 -14.53 2.06 7.07
C PRO A 362 -15.98 1.61 6.90
N ARG A 363 -16.64 1.27 8.00
CA ARG A 363 -18.05 0.89 7.97
C ARG A 363 -18.87 1.90 7.18
N TYR A 364 -19.71 1.41 6.28
CA TYR A 364 -20.55 2.20 5.38
C TYR A 364 -19.79 3.07 4.37
N ALA A 365 -18.56 2.70 3.99
CA ALA A 365 -17.77 3.42 2.98
C ALA A 365 -18.49 3.49 1.62
N GLU A 366 -19.33 2.52 1.28
CA GLU A 366 -20.11 2.49 0.04
C GLU A 366 -21.13 3.65 -0.07
N TYR A 367 -21.49 4.29 1.03
CA TYR A 367 -22.31 5.51 1.03
C TYR A 367 -21.51 6.80 0.88
N LYS A 368 -20.19 6.72 1.04
CA LYS A 368 -19.26 7.87 0.97
C LYS A 368 -18.55 7.96 -0.36
N PHE A 369 -18.36 6.83 -1.03
CA PHE A 369 -17.64 6.73 -2.29
C PHE A 369 -18.58 6.26 -3.42
N MET A 370 -18.47 6.91 -4.57
CA MET A 370 -19.13 6.48 -5.80
C MET A 370 -18.05 6.24 -6.85
N SER A 371 -17.78 4.98 -7.12
CA SER A 371 -16.79 4.60 -8.14
C SER A 371 -17.30 4.93 -9.54
N ASN A 372 -16.38 5.35 -10.42
CA ASN A 372 -16.68 5.51 -11.84
C ASN A 372 -17.02 4.14 -12.45
N ARG A 373 -17.96 4.14 -13.37
CA ARG A 373 -18.45 2.93 -14.04
C ARG A 373 -18.26 3.02 -15.55
N VAL A 374 -18.07 1.87 -16.15
CA VAL A 374 -18.05 1.71 -17.61
C VAL A 374 -19.22 0.82 -17.99
N ALA A 375 -19.96 1.19 -19.02
CA ALA A 375 -21.18 0.50 -19.44
C ALA A 375 -21.31 0.44 -20.97
N GLY A 376 -22.12 -0.49 -21.47
CA GLY A 376 -22.38 -0.66 -22.90
C GLY A 376 -21.15 -1.09 -23.68
N ASP A 377 -21.04 -0.64 -24.91
CA ASP A 377 -19.96 -1.01 -25.84
C ASP A 377 -18.57 -0.56 -25.37
N PHE A 378 -18.49 0.40 -24.45
CA PHE A 378 -17.23 0.77 -23.81
C PHE A 378 -16.60 -0.35 -22.97
N ARG A 379 -17.38 -1.39 -22.62
CA ARG A 379 -16.82 -2.57 -21.96
C ARG A 379 -16.04 -3.48 -22.89
N THR A 380 -16.31 -3.40 -24.21
CA THR A 380 -15.83 -4.34 -25.22
C THR A 380 -15.22 -3.62 -26.42
N THR A 381 -16.03 -3.31 -27.44
CA THR A 381 -15.58 -2.80 -28.74
C THR A 381 -14.98 -1.41 -28.68
N LEU A 382 -15.40 -0.58 -27.73
CA LEU A 382 -14.92 0.79 -27.52
C LEU A 382 -14.03 0.93 -26.28
N ALA A 383 -13.42 -0.15 -25.80
CA ALA A 383 -12.57 -0.13 -24.60
C ALA A 383 -11.35 0.81 -24.73
N TYR A 384 -10.89 1.08 -25.93
CA TYR A 384 -9.79 2.00 -26.22
C TYR A 384 -10.12 3.49 -25.96
N TRP A 385 -11.39 3.86 -25.71
CA TRP A 385 -11.77 5.22 -25.36
C TRP A 385 -11.68 5.56 -23.88
N HIS A 386 -11.34 4.59 -23.01
CA HIS A 386 -11.27 4.83 -21.58
C HIS A 386 -10.11 4.08 -20.92
N LEU A 387 -9.73 4.53 -19.72
CA LEU A 387 -8.68 3.95 -18.88
C LEU A 387 -9.25 3.23 -17.64
N GLY A 388 -10.51 2.76 -17.68
CA GLY A 388 -11.07 1.93 -16.61
C GLY A 388 -10.30 0.62 -16.49
N ARG A 389 -10.10 0.14 -15.28
CA ARG A 389 -9.35 -1.09 -14.99
C ARG A 389 -10.10 -2.31 -15.51
N ILE A 390 -9.37 -3.20 -16.16
CA ILE A 390 -9.85 -4.48 -16.68
C ILE A 390 -8.96 -5.58 -16.11
N PHE A 391 -9.57 -6.53 -15.42
CA PHE A 391 -8.87 -7.65 -14.81
C PHE A 391 -9.11 -8.92 -15.63
N ASN A 392 -8.05 -9.65 -15.93
CA ASN A 392 -8.12 -10.94 -16.61
C ASN A 392 -8.27 -12.11 -15.63
N VAL A 393 -7.88 -11.88 -14.39
CA VAL A 393 -7.93 -12.83 -13.27
C VAL A 393 -8.44 -12.10 -12.03
N ASP A 394 -8.79 -12.88 -11.03
CA ASP A 394 -9.24 -12.41 -9.72
C ASP A 394 -8.16 -11.53 -9.05
N PRO A 395 -8.35 -10.21 -8.93
CA PRO A 395 -7.33 -9.33 -8.38
C PRO A 395 -7.26 -9.46 -6.86
N THR A 396 -6.05 -9.50 -6.33
CA THR A 396 -5.79 -9.48 -4.89
C THR A 396 -5.23 -8.13 -4.47
N LEU A 397 -5.49 -7.71 -3.24
CA LEU A 397 -4.90 -6.49 -2.69
C LEU A 397 -3.40 -6.69 -2.49
N SER A 398 -2.61 -6.19 -3.41
CA SER A 398 -1.17 -6.40 -3.52
C SER A 398 -0.49 -5.17 -4.11
N GLN A 399 0.85 -5.17 -4.13
CA GLN A 399 1.64 -4.15 -4.82
C GLN A 399 1.16 -3.98 -6.27
N GLN A 400 1.00 -5.06 -7.01
CA GLN A 400 0.55 -5.03 -8.42
C GLN A 400 -0.84 -4.39 -8.59
N PHE A 401 -1.73 -4.56 -7.60
CA PHE A 401 -3.04 -3.91 -7.64
C PHE A 401 -2.95 -2.41 -7.38
N ILE A 402 -2.06 -1.98 -6.49
CA ILE A 402 -1.94 -0.58 -6.06
C ILE A 402 -1.12 0.26 -7.04
N GLU A 403 -0.10 -0.29 -7.66
CA GLU A 403 0.72 0.43 -8.64
C GLU A 403 0.00 0.60 -9.98
N CYS A 404 0.14 1.78 -10.56
CA CYS A 404 -0.36 2.04 -11.91
C CYS A 404 0.71 1.60 -12.91
N ALA A 405 0.53 0.42 -13.50
CA ALA A 405 1.43 -0.10 -14.49
C ALA A 405 1.22 0.54 -15.88
N PRO A 406 2.26 0.69 -16.71
CA PRO A 406 2.13 1.21 -18.08
C PRO A 406 1.13 0.43 -18.92
N GLU A 407 1.05 -0.87 -18.76
CA GLU A 407 0.14 -1.77 -19.50
C GLU A 407 -1.33 -1.42 -19.27
N ASP A 408 -1.67 -0.84 -18.12
CA ASP A 408 -3.04 -0.37 -17.84
C ASP A 408 -3.44 0.83 -18.72
N LEU A 409 -2.45 1.55 -19.28
CA LEU A 409 -2.62 2.77 -20.06
C LEU A 409 -2.52 2.56 -21.58
N GLU A 410 -1.84 1.50 -22.01
CA GLU A 410 -1.45 1.30 -23.42
C GLU A 410 -2.61 1.23 -24.39
N ARG A 411 -3.75 0.66 -23.97
CA ARG A 411 -4.87 0.41 -24.89
C ARG A 411 -5.49 1.67 -25.50
N ILE A 412 -5.25 2.86 -24.95
CA ILE A 412 -5.77 4.13 -25.52
C ILE A 412 -4.81 4.77 -26.52
N PHE A 413 -3.56 4.31 -26.56
CA PHE A 413 -2.56 4.88 -27.45
C PHE A 413 -2.53 4.13 -28.78
N ALA A 414 -2.43 4.89 -29.88
CA ALA A 414 -2.26 4.32 -31.21
C ALA A 414 -0.83 3.81 -31.45
N VAL A 415 0.12 4.28 -30.65
CA VAL A 415 1.54 3.90 -30.68
C VAL A 415 1.81 2.98 -29.52
N THR A 416 2.37 1.82 -29.79
CA THR A 416 2.81 0.88 -28.76
C THR A 416 4.10 1.39 -28.11
N ASP A 417 4.18 1.35 -26.79
CA ASP A 417 5.42 1.66 -26.08
C ASP A 417 6.46 0.59 -26.40
N ASP A 418 7.60 1.02 -26.93
CA ASP A 418 8.73 0.15 -27.22
C ASP A 418 9.92 0.63 -26.37
N PRO A 419 10.46 -0.22 -25.48
CA PRO A 419 11.62 0.13 -24.65
C PRO A 419 12.82 0.65 -25.45
N GLU A 420 12.92 0.25 -26.72
CA GLU A 420 14.03 0.60 -27.62
C GLU A 420 13.65 1.70 -28.65
N GLY A 421 12.39 2.10 -28.74
CA GLY A 421 11.92 2.92 -29.85
C GLY A 421 11.06 4.13 -29.49
N THR A 422 9.78 3.96 -29.31
CA THR A 422 8.82 5.07 -29.31
C THR A 422 8.05 5.15 -27.99
N ASP A 423 8.14 6.28 -27.31
CA ASP A 423 7.33 6.57 -26.12
C ASP A 423 5.92 7.05 -26.51
N ASN A 424 4.92 6.68 -25.69
CA ASN A 424 3.53 7.08 -25.87
C ASN A 424 3.25 8.54 -25.51
N LEU A 425 4.10 9.16 -24.70
CA LEU A 425 3.95 10.50 -24.17
C LEU A 425 5.14 11.37 -24.48
N TYR A 426 4.89 12.55 -25.02
CA TYR A 426 5.90 13.59 -25.24
C TYR A 426 5.75 14.69 -24.22
N CYS A 427 6.83 15.07 -23.57
CA CYS A 427 6.83 16.10 -22.53
C CYS A 427 7.87 17.18 -22.82
N GLN A 428 7.48 18.45 -22.66
CA GLN A 428 8.40 19.58 -22.64
C GLN A 428 8.17 20.41 -21.38
N VAL A 429 9.21 20.54 -20.55
CA VAL A 429 9.15 21.29 -19.30
C VAL A 429 10.13 22.47 -19.35
N LEU A 430 9.60 23.68 -19.18
CA LEU A 430 10.42 24.89 -19.05
C LEU A 430 10.59 25.24 -17.57
N HIS A 431 11.80 25.09 -17.03
CA HIS A 431 12.16 25.53 -15.69
C HIS A 431 12.66 26.98 -15.69
N LYS A 432 11.89 27.90 -15.10
CA LYS A 432 12.32 29.26 -14.85
C LYS A 432 12.80 29.37 -13.39
N ILE A 433 14.10 29.25 -13.18
CA ILE A 433 14.71 29.25 -11.86
C ILE A 433 15.43 30.56 -11.60
N ARG A 434 15.14 31.19 -10.46
CA ARG A 434 15.92 32.29 -9.92
C ARG A 434 16.59 31.81 -8.63
N ALA A 435 17.92 31.69 -8.67
CA ALA A 435 18.72 31.34 -7.51
C ALA A 435 19.55 32.52 -7.03
N VAL A 436 19.55 32.75 -5.73
CA VAL A 436 20.42 33.75 -5.08
C VAL A 436 21.45 32.99 -4.27
N ARG A 437 22.73 33.18 -4.61
CA ARG A 437 23.85 32.50 -3.96
C ARG A 437 24.97 33.52 -3.70
N PRO A 438 25.80 33.33 -2.66
CA PRO A 438 26.95 34.19 -2.39
C PRO A 438 28.11 33.88 -3.37
N MET A 439 27.87 34.10 -4.67
CA MET A 439 28.83 33.82 -5.75
C MET A 439 29.12 35.12 -6.50
N PRO A 440 30.38 35.43 -6.82
CA PRO A 440 30.70 36.57 -7.65
C PRO A 440 30.18 36.38 -9.08
N LYS A 441 29.74 37.44 -9.72
CA LYS A 441 29.30 37.43 -11.13
C LYS A 441 30.42 37.04 -12.09
N PHE A 442 31.64 37.45 -11.76
CA PHE A 442 32.86 37.17 -12.52
C PHE A 442 33.89 36.53 -11.58
N GLY A 443 34.57 35.47 -12.05
CA GLY A 443 35.57 34.72 -11.28
C GLY A 443 36.93 35.46 -11.14
N THR A 444 36.93 36.79 -11.01
CA THR A 444 38.18 37.57 -10.82
C THR A 444 38.70 37.29 -9.41
N PRO A 445 39.95 36.80 -9.25
CA PRO A 445 40.52 36.59 -7.93
C PRO A 445 40.57 37.94 -7.15
N MET A 446 40.05 37.88 -5.93
CA MET A 446 40.24 38.95 -4.96
C MET A 446 41.31 38.51 -3.98
N PHE A 447 42.36 39.32 -3.83
CA PHE A 447 43.44 39.15 -2.86
C PHE A 447 43.13 39.95 -1.60
#